data_b5e43715d4307c33772843f059b5f111
#
_entry.id   b5e43715d4307c33772843f059b5f111
#
_cell.length_a   1.000
_cell.length_b   1.000
_cell.length_c   1.000
_cell.angle_alpha   90.00
_cell.angle_beta   90.00
_cell.angle_gamma   90.00
#
_symmetry.space_group_name_H-M   'P 1'
#
loop_
_entity.id
_entity.type
_entity.pdbx_description
1 polymer ?
#
loop_
_entity_poly.entity_id
_entity_poly.type
_entity_poly.pdbx_seq_one_letter_code
_entity_poly.pdbx_strand_id
1 'polypeptide(L)'
;MKAQPILAGCARGPVLRLDHPLSFWGGVDPASGALLAPPQCSIAGTVLMLPAAIGSSSSSAVLLELLRNGQAPAALILGQIDAILGLGILAAGEMGWKAIPLLVLDAAEQARIETGTWVEIDAGGGILQMRQGAHIQA
;
A
#
# COMPACT_ATOMS: atom_id res chain seq x y z
N MET A 1 -0.48 -14.30 9.54
CA MET A 1 -1.25 -14.27 8.28
C MET A 1 -0.32 -14.18 7.10
N LYS A 2 -0.64 -14.84 6.04
CA LYS A 2 0.26 -14.97 4.89
C LYS A 2 -0.35 -14.36 3.64
N ALA A 3 0.34 -13.39 3.05
CA ALA A 3 -0.02 -12.78 1.78
C ALA A 3 0.94 -13.23 0.69
N GLN A 4 0.51 -13.18 -0.57
CA GLN A 4 1.36 -13.53 -1.69
C GLN A 4 2.24 -12.34 -2.05
N PRO A 5 3.59 -12.45 -1.93
CA PRO A 5 4.46 -11.36 -2.34
C PRO A 5 4.56 -11.30 -3.85
N ILE A 6 4.30 -10.14 -4.42
CA ILE A 6 4.53 -9.85 -5.84
C ILE A 6 5.87 -9.14 -5.99
N LEU A 7 6.11 -8.13 -5.17
CA LEU A 7 7.42 -7.49 -5.02
C LEU A 7 7.80 -7.58 -3.55
N ALA A 8 8.89 -8.28 -3.28
CA ALA A 8 9.34 -8.52 -1.92
C ALA A 8 9.92 -7.24 -1.30
N GLY A 9 9.88 -7.17 0.01
CA GLY A 9 10.46 -6.08 0.76
C GLY A 9 10.00 -6.11 2.20
N CYS A 10 10.74 -5.41 3.06
CA CYS A 10 10.36 -5.23 4.46
C CYS A 10 9.61 -3.92 4.60
N ALA A 11 8.54 -3.94 5.37
CA ALA A 11 7.82 -2.72 5.71
C ALA A 11 7.08 -2.90 7.02
N ARG A 12 6.72 -1.79 7.65
CA ARG A 12 5.89 -1.81 8.84
C ARG A 12 5.17 -0.48 8.95
N GLY A 13 4.00 -0.52 9.53
CA GLY A 13 3.20 0.67 9.74
C GLY A 13 1.77 0.34 10.10
N PRO A 14 0.97 1.37 10.36
CA PRO A 14 -0.44 1.17 10.61
C PRO A 14 -1.19 0.85 9.32
N VAL A 15 -2.13 -0.06 9.42
CA VAL A 15 -3.00 -0.41 8.30
C VAL A 15 -3.98 0.74 8.03
N LEU A 16 -4.12 1.07 6.77
CA LEU A 16 -5.26 1.83 6.26
C LEU A 16 -5.98 0.92 5.27
N ARG A 17 -7.16 0.44 5.65
CA ARG A 17 -7.94 -0.44 4.80
C ARG A 17 -9.09 0.33 4.16
N LEU A 18 -9.17 0.24 2.84
CA LEU A 18 -10.28 0.76 2.06
C LEU A 18 -11.16 -0.42 1.62
N ASP A 19 -12.46 -0.23 1.67
CA ASP A 19 -13.42 -1.30 1.31
C ASP A 19 -13.85 -1.22 -0.15
N HIS A 20 -13.26 -0.33 -0.91
CA HIS A 20 -13.60 -0.10 -2.31
C HIS A 20 -12.33 0.10 -3.12
N PRO A 21 -12.37 -0.15 -4.45
CA PRO A 21 -11.23 0.12 -5.29
C PRO A 21 -10.86 1.60 -5.30
N LEU A 22 -9.58 1.88 -5.49
CA LEU A 22 -9.05 3.24 -5.51
C LEU A 22 -8.37 3.50 -6.85
N SER A 23 -8.69 4.65 -7.45
CA SER A 23 -7.87 5.20 -8.51
C SER A 23 -6.88 6.16 -7.90
N PHE A 24 -5.58 5.90 -8.06
CA PHE A 24 -4.57 6.84 -7.59
C PHE A 24 -4.65 8.15 -8.35
N TRP A 25 -4.95 8.06 -9.65
CA TRP A 25 -5.16 9.26 -10.45
C TRP A 25 -6.52 9.87 -10.12
N GLY A 26 -6.51 11.07 -9.59
CA GLY A 26 -7.74 11.76 -9.17
C GLY A 26 -8.25 11.36 -7.79
N GLY A 27 -7.72 10.31 -7.19
CA GLY A 27 -8.13 9.87 -5.85
C GLY A 27 -7.12 10.16 -4.76
N VAL A 28 -5.89 10.49 -5.13
CA VAL A 28 -4.80 10.76 -4.19
C VAL A 28 -4.05 12.01 -4.65
N ASP A 29 -3.75 12.88 -3.70
CA ASP A 29 -2.87 14.02 -3.96
C ASP A 29 -1.42 13.54 -4.00
N PRO A 30 -0.73 13.60 -5.14
CA PRO A 30 0.63 13.07 -5.25
C PRO A 30 1.67 13.85 -4.44
N ALA A 31 1.37 15.08 -4.07
CA ALA A 31 2.31 15.87 -3.28
C ALA A 31 2.29 15.49 -1.80
N SER A 32 1.15 15.08 -1.27
CA SER A 32 0.98 14.82 0.16
C SER A 32 0.58 13.38 0.49
N GLY A 33 0.07 12.63 -0.48
CA GLY A 33 -0.50 11.31 -0.22
C GLY A 33 -1.90 11.36 0.38
N ALA A 34 -2.52 12.53 0.44
CA ALA A 34 -3.87 12.65 1.01
C ALA A 34 -4.92 12.06 0.07
N LEU A 35 -5.86 11.30 0.65
CA LEU A 35 -7.04 10.86 -0.09
C LEU A 35 -7.96 12.05 -0.34
N LEU A 36 -8.47 12.16 -1.56
CA LEU A 36 -9.33 13.29 -1.95
C LEU A 36 -10.79 13.02 -1.63
N ALA A 37 -11.15 11.78 -1.32
CA ALA A 37 -12.47 11.39 -0.87
C ALA A 37 -12.39 10.78 0.53
N PRO A 38 -13.51 10.67 1.26
CA PRO A 38 -13.49 10.02 2.57
C PRO A 38 -12.98 8.58 2.52
N PRO A 39 -12.20 8.14 3.52
CA PRO A 39 -11.71 8.93 4.64
C PRO A 39 -10.59 9.87 4.19
N GLN A 40 -10.69 11.15 4.50
CA GLN A 40 -9.73 12.16 4.02
C GLN A 40 -8.46 12.17 4.86
N CYS A 41 -7.72 11.09 4.80
CA CYS A 41 -6.46 10.93 5.53
C CYS A 41 -5.33 10.64 4.53
N SER A 42 -4.09 10.72 5.00
CA SER A 42 -2.94 10.42 4.15
C SER A 42 -2.67 8.92 4.09
N ILE A 43 -2.30 8.44 2.91
CA ILE A 43 -1.80 7.07 2.75
C ILE A 43 -0.31 6.96 3.05
N ALA A 44 0.38 8.08 3.21
CA ALA A 44 1.84 8.09 3.42
C ALA A 44 2.22 7.31 4.67
N GLY A 45 3.17 6.41 4.54
CA GLY A 45 3.69 5.60 5.65
C GLY A 45 2.76 4.53 6.17
N THR A 46 1.59 4.36 5.56
CA THR A 46 0.64 3.31 5.98
C THR A 46 0.89 2.00 5.23
N VAL A 47 0.41 0.91 5.80
CA VAL A 47 0.23 -0.34 5.05
C VAL A 47 -1.15 -0.25 4.41
N LEU A 48 -1.18 0.16 3.15
CA LEU A 48 -2.43 0.43 2.44
C LEU A 48 -3.02 -0.87 1.91
N MET A 49 -4.23 -1.21 2.37
CA MET A 49 -4.97 -2.38 1.93
C MET A 49 -6.22 -1.95 1.18
N LEU A 50 -6.45 -2.54 0.01
CA LEU A 50 -7.65 -2.27 -0.77
C LEU A 50 -7.93 -3.43 -1.71
N PRO A 51 -9.19 -3.58 -2.18
CA PRO A 51 -9.54 -4.70 -3.05
C PRO A 51 -8.82 -4.67 -4.38
N ALA A 52 -8.65 -3.50 -4.95
CA ALA A 52 -8.01 -3.32 -6.25
C ALA A 52 -7.66 -1.86 -6.46
N ALA A 53 -6.66 -1.61 -7.29
CA ALA A 53 -6.42 -0.30 -7.86
C ALA A 53 -7.06 -0.25 -9.24
N ILE A 54 -7.49 0.93 -9.66
CA ILE A 54 -8.04 1.17 -11.00
C ILE A 54 -7.32 2.34 -11.65
N GLY A 55 -7.41 2.43 -12.97
CA GLY A 55 -6.82 3.55 -13.72
C GLY A 55 -5.51 3.25 -14.42
N SER A 56 -5.11 2.01 -14.49
CA SER A 56 -3.98 1.53 -15.30
C SER A 56 -2.72 2.42 -15.21
N SER A 57 -2.14 2.85 -16.32
CA SER A 57 -0.87 3.59 -16.34
C SER A 57 -0.95 4.95 -15.64
N SER A 58 -2.11 5.60 -15.62
CA SER A 58 -2.28 6.86 -14.88
C SER A 58 -2.10 6.66 -13.39
N SER A 59 -2.64 5.58 -12.84
CA SER A 59 -2.45 5.24 -11.43
C SER A 59 -1.00 4.90 -11.12
N SER A 60 -0.34 4.19 -12.02
CA SER A 60 1.09 3.88 -11.87
C SER A 60 1.93 5.16 -11.84
N ALA A 61 1.62 6.14 -12.70
CA ALA A 61 2.34 7.41 -12.73
C ALA A 61 2.16 8.19 -11.41
N VAL A 62 0.98 8.19 -10.83
CA VAL A 62 0.74 8.86 -9.55
C VAL A 62 1.49 8.15 -8.43
N LEU A 63 1.48 6.83 -8.41
CA LEU A 63 2.22 6.06 -7.41
C LEU A 63 3.73 6.35 -7.53
N LEU A 64 4.24 6.42 -8.74
CA LEU A 64 5.65 6.75 -8.98
C LEU A 64 6.00 8.13 -8.40
N GLU A 65 5.12 9.11 -8.59
CA GLU A 65 5.33 10.44 -8.04
C GLU A 65 5.27 10.45 -6.52
N LEU A 66 4.37 9.68 -5.91
CA LEU A 66 4.33 9.50 -4.46
C LEU A 66 5.64 8.91 -3.94
N LEU A 67 6.18 7.92 -4.62
CA LEU A 67 7.46 7.31 -4.25
C LEU A 67 8.60 8.33 -4.35
N ARG A 68 8.60 9.13 -5.40
CA ARG A 68 9.58 10.19 -5.57
C ARG A 68 9.51 11.22 -4.46
N ASN A 69 8.30 11.59 -4.06
CA ASN A 69 8.08 12.64 -3.06
C ASN A 69 8.17 12.14 -1.61
N GLY A 70 8.38 10.84 -1.40
CA GLY A 70 8.43 10.26 -0.06
C GLY A 70 7.07 10.22 0.63
N GLN A 71 5.99 10.27 -0.13
CA GLN A 71 4.62 10.27 0.40
C GLN A 71 3.85 8.99 0.08
N ALA A 72 4.55 7.96 -0.36
CA ALA A 72 3.96 6.68 -0.66
C ALA A 72 3.61 5.90 0.61
N PRO A 73 2.72 4.91 0.51
CA PRO A 73 2.53 3.95 1.60
C PRO A 73 3.83 3.22 1.92
N ALA A 74 3.92 2.67 3.11
CA ALA A 74 5.03 1.79 3.48
C ALA A 74 4.99 0.46 2.72
N ALA A 75 3.77 0.00 2.40
CA ALA A 75 3.52 -1.20 1.62
C ALA A 75 2.15 -1.11 0.99
N LEU A 76 1.96 -1.86 -0.09
CA LEU A 76 0.70 -1.91 -0.81
C LEU A 76 0.20 -3.35 -0.84
N ILE A 77 -1.02 -3.57 -0.36
CA ILE A 77 -1.67 -4.88 -0.32
C ILE A 77 -2.97 -4.79 -1.10
N LEU A 78 -3.03 -5.52 -2.21
CA LEU A 78 -4.18 -5.53 -3.10
C LEU A 78 -4.91 -6.86 -3.00
N GLY A 79 -6.19 -6.87 -3.36
CA GLY A 79 -6.98 -8.11 -3.42
C GLY A 79 -6.72 -8.91 -4.68
N GLN A 80 -6.03 -8.35 -5.65
CA GLN A 80 -5.69 -9.01 -6.90
C GLN A 80 -4.38 -8.47 -7.46
N ILE A 81 -3.75 -9.24 -8.32
CA ILE A 81 -2.48 -8.83 -8.95
C ILE A 81 -2.71 -7.62 -9.86
N ASP A 82 -1.82 -6.66 -9.75
CA ASP A 82 -1.79 -5.48 -10.62
C ASP A 82 -0.37 -5.28 -11.15
N ALA A 83 -0.14 -5.76 -12.37
CA ALA A 83 1.17 -5.69 -12.98
C ALA A 83 1.60 -4.26 -13.29
N ILE A 84 0.65 -3.37 -13.56
CA ILE A 84 0.96 -1.99 -13.92
C ILE A 84 1.49 -1.21 -12.72
N LEU A 85 0.86 -1.37 -11.56
CA LEU A 85 1.40 -0.79 -10.33
C LEU A 85 2.75 -1.41 -9.98
N GLY A 86 2.89 -2.72 -10.17
CA GLY A 86 4.16 -3.40 -9.93
C GLY A 86 5.28 -2.83 -10.77
N LEU A 87 5.03 -2.56 -12.05
CA LEU A 87 6.02 -1.94 -12.93
C LEU A 87 6.40 -0.53 -12.44
N GLY A 88 5.43 0.23 -11.95
CA GLY A 88 5.71 1.55 -11.38
C GLY A 88 6.65 1.49 -10.18
N ILE A 89 6.43 0.52 -9.31
CA ILE A 89 7.30 0.33 -8.14
C ILE A 89 8.70 -0.11 -8.56
N LEU A 90 8.80 -1.02 -9.53
CA LEU A 90 10.10 -1.45 -10.07
C LEU A 90 10.84 -0.27 -10.69
N ALA A 91 10.15 0.57 -11.45
CA ALA A 91 10.75 1.74 -12.06
C ALA A 91 11.31 2.70 -11.00
N ALA A 92 10.59 2.88 -9.90
CA ALA A 92 11.08 3.71 -8.80
C ALA A 92 12.39 3.19 -8.23
N GLY A 93 12.50 1.88 -8.05
CA GLY A 93 13.72 1.24 -7.59
C GLY A 93 14.89 1.46 -8.54
N GLU A 94 14.64 1.36 -9.85
CA GLU A 94 15.67 1.61 -10.86
C GLU A 94 16.12 3.06 -10.87
N MET A 95 15.26 4.00 -10.50
CA MET A 95 15.61 5.42 -10.43
C MET A 95 16.25 5.80 -9.09
N GLY A 96 16.48 4.83 -8.21
CA GLY A 96 17.08 5.09 -6.91
C GLY A 96 16.10 5.62 -5.87
N TRP A 97 14.81 5.65 -6.16
CA TRP A 97 13.79 5.99 -5.17
C TRP A 97 13.42 4.76 -4.36
N LYS A 98 12.91 4.98 -3.16
CA LYS A 98 12.59 3.88 -2.28
C LYS A 98 11.40 3.07 -2.84
N ALA A 99 11.67 1.84 -3.24
CA ALA A 99 10.64 0.90 -3.64
C ALA A 99 9.93 0.34 -2.40
N ILE A 100 8.66 -0.02 -2.57
CA ILE A 100 7.84 -0.58 -1.49
C ILE A 100 7.41 -2.00 -1.87
N PRO A 101 7.15 -2.88 -0.87
CA PRO A 101 6.62 -4.20 -1.19
C PRO A 101 5.20 -4.12 -1.69
N LEU A 102 4.86 -5.02 -2.60
CA LEU A 102 3.53 -5.21 -3.15
C LEU A 102 3.11 -6.65 -2.90
N LEU A 103 1.99 -6.82 -2.22
CA LEU A 103 1.49 -8.14 -1.85
C LEU A 103 0.03 -8.27 -2.28
N VAL A 104 -0.40 -9.52 -2.42
CA VAL A 104 -1.81 -9.85 -2.68
C VAL A 104 -2.36 -10.59 -1.48
N LEU A 105 -3.49 -10.10 -0.98
CA LEU A 105 -4.27 -10.73 0.07
C LEU A 105 -5.73 -10.54 -0.29
N ASP A 106 -6.48 -11.62 -0.42
CA ASP A 106 -7.83 -11.48 -0.92
C ASP A 106 -8.71 -10.62 0.00
N ALA A 107 -9.79 -10.08 -0.55
CA ALA A 107 -10.62 -9.11 0.16
C ALA A 107 -11.24 -9.69 1.43
N ALA A 108 -11.56 -11.00 1.44
CA ALA A 108 -12.11 -11.64 2.62
C ALA A 108 -11.10 -11.66 3.78
N GLU A 109 -9.84 -11.90 3.47
CA GLU A 109 -8.77 -11.86 4.47
C GLU A 109 -8.47 -10.43 4.91
N GLN A 110 -8.51 -9.48 3.98
CA GLN A 110 -8.32 -8.07 4.32
C GLN A 110 -9.39 -7.59 5.30
N ALA A 111 -10.62 -8.04 5.14
CA ALA A 111 -11.73 -7.65 5.99
C ALA A 111 -11.53 -8.03 7.46
N ARG A 112 -10.63 -8.94 7.74
CA ARG A 112 -10.31 -9.37 9.10
C ARG A 112 -9.28 -8.47 9.79
N ILE A 113 -8.74 -7.50 9.07
CA ILE A 113 -7.70 -6.60 9.59
C ILE A 113 -8.28 -5.20 9.65
N GLU A 114 -8.30 -4.62 10.83
CA GLU A 114 -8.88 -3.29 11.03
C GLU A 114 -7.85 -2.20 10.76
N THR A 115 -8.33 -1.08 10.25
CA THR A 115 -7.53 0.14 10.13
C THR A 115 -6.96 0.52 11.49
N GLY A 116 -5.69 0.89 11.53
CA GLY A 116 -4.98 1.22 12.75
C GLY A 116 -4.17 0.07 13.33
N THR A 117 -4.41 -1.16 12.88
CA THR A 117 -3.60 -2.30 13.30
C THR A 117 -2.17 -2.11 12.81
N TRP A 118 -1.22 -2.30 13.69
CA TRP A 118 0.20 -2.26 13.30
C TRP A 118 0.58 -3.57 12.63
N VAL A 119 1.17 -3.47 11.46
CA VAL A 119 1.56 -4.64 10.66
C VAL A 119 3.03 -4.55 10.33
N GLU A 120 3.72 -5.69 10.42
CA GLU A 120 5.08 -5.85 9.92
C GLU A 120 5.08 -6.87 8.79
N ILE A 121 5.78 -6.55 7.71
CA ILE A 121 5.90 -7.39 6.54
C ILE A 121 7.33 -7.89 6.43
N ASP A 122 7.48 -9.21 6.35
CA ASP A 122 8.78 -9.85 6.22
C ASP A 122 9.24 -9.84 4.77
N ALA A 123 10.53 -9.55 4.58
CA ALA A 123 11.13 -9.30 3.29
C ALA A 123 11.01 -10.45 2.28
N GLY A 124 11.06 -11.69 2.73
CA GLY A 124 11.14 -12.82 1.83
C GLY A 124 9.90 -13.67 1.72
N GLY A 125 8.99 -13.56 2.66
CA GLY A 125 7.92 -14.55 2.82
C GLY A 125 6.50 -14.07 2.63
N GLY A 126 6.29 -12.77 2.47
CA GLY A 126 4.93 -12.23 2.39
C GLY A 126 4.14 -12.43 3.66
N ILE A 127 4.79 -12.56 4.79
CA ILE A 127 4.16 -12.80 6.07
C ILE A 127 3.79 -11.48 6.70
N LEU A 128 2.52 -11.37 7.09
CA LEU A 128 2.03 -10.22 7.82
C LEU A 128 1.98 -10.59 9.30
N GLN A 129 2.76 -9.89 10.10
CA GLN A 129 2.71 -10.01 11.55
C GLN A 129 1.96 -8.83 12.11
N MET A 130 0.84 -9.10 12.74
CA MET A 130 -0.01 -8.06 13.30
C MET A 130 0.35 -7.85 14.77
N ARG A 131 0.53 -6.59 15.17
CA ARG A 131 0.77 -6.22 16.55
C ARG A 131 -0.40 -5.41 17.06
N GLN A 132 -1.32 -6.08 17.71
CA GLN A 132 -2.39 -5.38 18.40
C GLN A 132 -1.84 -4.66 19.60
N GLY A 133 -2.26 -3.44 19.76
CA GLY A 133 -1.85 -2.64 20.91
C GLY A 133 -0.69 -1.70 20.64
N ALA A 134 0.11 -1.92 19.59
CA ALA A 134 1.21 -1.01 19.28
C ALA A 134 0.72 0.41 19.02
N HIS A 135 -0.41 0.54 18.36
CA HIS A 135 -1.04 1.82 18.09
C HIS A 135 -1.59 2.50 19.34
N ILE A 136 -1.88 1.73 20.39
CA ILE A 136 -2.38 2.25 21.65
C ILE A 136 -1.30 3.02 22.38
N GLN A 137 -0.08 2.62 22.16
CA GLN A 137 1.08 3.19 22.82
C GLN A 137 1.53 4.52 22.21
N ALA A 138 1.07 4.77 21.01
CA ALA A 138 1.51 5.93 20.26
C ALA A 138 1.03 7.25 20.83
#